data_720c710a91dc4e940940d7d26b5385d5
#
_entry.id   720c710a91dc4e940940d7d26b5385d5
#
_cell.length_a   1.000
_cell.length_b   1.000
_cell.length_c   1.000
_cell.angle_alpha   90.00
_cell.angle_beta   90.00
_cell.angle_gamma   90.00
#
_symmetry.space_group_name_H-M   'P 1'
#
loop_
_entity.id
_entity.type
_entity.pdbx_description
1 polymer ?
#
loop_
_entity_poly.entity_id
_entity_poly.type
_entity_poly.pdbx_seq_one_letter_code
_entity_poly.pdbx_strand_id
1 'polypeptide(L)'
;MEDRNRDQTTPPLPAEPVDDPSANGIGDRTLLQPVAFEDLFTAESRRLFGALCLITHDPHEAEDIGQEAFVRVFEHWDRVAPMVDPVGYLYRVAMNVLRSRYRRARLASQRLFSGRQSDALGEVDERDEISRLLEALRPRQRAALVLTTLLDYSSDEAGEILGIPGSSVRVLTTRARATLRDRVQETT
;
A
#
# COMPACT_ATOMS: atom_id res chain seq x y z
N MET A 1 -5.05 -5.58 -37.73
CA MET A 1 -5.13 -6.52 -36.59
C MET A 1 -3.96 -6.17 -35.71
N GLU A 2 -4.11 -5.03 -35.01
CA GLU A 2 -3.04 -4.34 -34.29
C GLU A 2 -3.21 -4.51 -32.79
N ASP A 3 -2.15 -4.98 -32.25
CA ASP A 3 -1.82 -5.37 -30.88
C ASP A 3 -2.06 -4.23 -29.87
N ARG A 4 -3.14 -4.32 -29.06
CA ARG A 4 -3.43 -3.40 -27.95
C ARG A 4 -3.17 -4.08 -26.62
N ASN A 5 -1.91 -4.43 -26.36
CA ASN A 5 -1.48 -4.88 -25.04
C ASN A 5 -0.34 -3.99 -24.51
N ARG A 6 -0.65 -2.70 -24.25
CA ARG A 6 0.24 -1.78 -23.55
C ARG A 6 -0.54 -0.97 -22.53
N ASP A 7 -0.91 -1.61 -21.42
CA ASP A 7 -1.32 -0.86 -20.25
C ASP A 7 -0.81 -1.54 -18.95
N GLN A 8 0.46 -1.90 -18.98
CA GLN A 8 1.22 -2.24 -17.79
C GLN A 8 1.90 -0.95 -17.34
N THR A 9 1.15 -0.13 -16.60
CA THR A 9 1.69 1.09 -15.99
C THR A 9 2.55 0.71 -14.80
N THR A 10 3.78 0.24 -15.08
CA THR A 10 4.87 0.32 -14.12
C THR A 10 5.00 1.80 -13.75
N PRO A 11 5.04 2.17 -12.46
CA PRO A 11 5.25 3.56 -12.09
C PRO A 11 6.53 4.05 -12.78
N PRO A 12 6.56 5.29 -13.32
CA PRO A 12 7.78 5.82 -13.87
C PRO A 12 8.87 5.76 -12.80
N LEU A 13 10.05 5.31 -13.21
CA LEU A 13 11.24 5.43 -12.37
C LEU A 13 11.41 6.90 -12.02
N PRO A 14 11.74 7.23 -10.76
CA PRO A 14 12.01 8.61 -10.37
C PRO A 14 13.09 9.17 -11.28
N ALA A 15 12.91 10.41 -11.72
CA ALA A 15 13.95 11.18 -12.40
C ALA A 15 15.22 11.17 -11.55
N GLU A 16 16.37 11.25 -12.19
CA GLU A 16 17.67 11.24 -11.53
C GLU A 16 17.73 12.19 -10.32
N PRO A 17 18.40 11.80 -9.22
CA PRO A 17 18.45 12.60 -8.01
C PRO A 17 19.14 13.94 -8.31
N VAL A 18 18.42 15.03 -8.14
CA VAL A 18 19.04 16.35 -7.91
C VAL A 18 19.52 16.34 -6.48
N ASP A 19 20.82 16.47 -6.29
CA ASP A 19 21.48 16.62 -4.99
C ASP A 19 20.92 17.86 -4.27
N ASP A 20 20.04 17.63 -3.28
CA ASP A 20 19.65 18.66 -2.32
C ASP A 20 20.12 18.22 -0.91
N PRO A 21 21.12 18.92 -0.31
CA PRO A 21 21.72 18.49 0.96
C PRO A 21 20.95 18.90 2.22
N SER A 22 19.63 19.12 2.16
CA SER A 22 18.85 19.70 3.27
C SER A 22 17.72 18.81 3.82
N ALA A 23 17.90 17.49 3.92
CA ALA A 23 16.93 16.63 4.61
C ALA A 23 17.53 16.01 5.87
N ASN A 24 17.72 16.83 6.91
CA ASN A 24 18.02 16.37 8.25
C ASN A 24 16.70 16.10 8.98
N GLY A 25 16.40 14.84 9.29
CA GLY A 25 15.22 14.48 10.09
C GLY A 25 14.77 13.03 9.89
N ILE A 26 15.71 12.10 9.74
CA ILE A 26 15.37 10.67 9.66
C ILE A 26 15.57 10.08 11.06
N GLY A 27 14.45 9.81 11.75
CA GLY A 27 14.45 8.88 12.86
C GLY A 27 15.02 7.55 12.38
N ASP A 28 15.94 7.00 13.14
CA ASP A 28 16.79 5.83 12.96
C ASP A 28 16.08 4.63 12.27
N ARG A 29 15.92 4.70 10.95
CA ARG A 29 15.63 3.58 10.06
C ARG A 29 16.90 3.22 9.31
N THR A 30 17.98 2.98 10.06
CA THR A 30 19.16 2.32 9.51
C THR A 30 18.82 0.85 9.29
N LEU A 31 17.88 0.62 8.37
CA LEU A 31 17.69 -0.70 7.77
C LEU A 31 18.88 -0.89 6.84
N LEU A 32 19.66 -1.91 7.11
CA LEU A 32 20.64 -2.46 6.18
C LEU A 32 19.99 -2.45 4.80
N GLN A 33 20.52 -1.67 3.87
CA GLN A 33 20.00 -1.67 2.50
C GLN A 33 20.09 -3.10 1.99
N PRO A 34 19.01 -3.67 1.47
CA PRO A 34 19.05 -5.04 1.01
C PRO A 34 20.11 -5.16 -0.08
N VAL A 35 21.13 -5.96 0.16
CA VAL A 35 22.23 -6.23 -0.78
C VAL A 35 21.75 -7.13 -1.92
N ALA A 36 20.72 -7.94 -1.64
CA ALA A 36 20.11 -8.85 -2.59
C ALA A 36 18.57 -8.74 -2.54
N PHE A 37 17.89 -9.12 -3.62
CA PHE A 37 16.44 -9.15 -3.66
C PHE A 37 15.85 -10.07 -2.59
N GLU A 38 16.50 -11.18 -2.32
CA GLU A 38 16.12 -12.18 -1.31
C GLU A 38 16.09 -11.57 0.10
N ASP A 39 16.97 -10.62 0.39
CA ASP A 39 16.99 -9.91 1.67
C ASP A 39 15.77 -9.00 1.81
N LEU A 40 15.43 -8.25 0.74
CA LEU A 40 14.24 -7.44 0.69
C LEU A 40 12.98 -8.31 0.85
N PHE A 41 12.91 -9.42 0.11
CA PHE A 41 11.77 -10.33 0.16
C PHE A 41 11.59 -10.92 1.56
N THR A 42 12.67 -11.39 2.17
CA THR A 42 12.64 -12.00 3.51
C THR A 42 12.22 -10.99 4.58
N ALA A 43 12.72 -9.76 4.49
CA ALA A 43 12.42 -8.72 5.45
C ALA A 43 10.98 -8.18 5.33
N GLU A 44 10.47 -8.02 4.11
CA GLU A 44 9.24 -7.25 3.86
C GLU A 44 8.02 -8.09 3.45
N SER A 45 8.18 -9.36 3.03
CA SER A 45 7.06 -10.18 2.53
C SER A 45 5.90 -10.27 3.52
N ARG A 46 6.20 -10.59 4.78
CA ARG A 46 5.19 -10.71 5.83
C ARG A 46 4.56 -9.37 6.22
N ARG A 47 5.39 -8.32 6.25
CA ARG A 47 4.95 -6.97 6.62
C ARG A 47 4.07 -6.36 5.54
N LEU A 48 4.45 -6.48 4.28
CA LEU A 48 3.65 -6.06 3.13
C LEU A 48 2.33 -6.82 3.06
N PHE A 49 2.36 -8.17 3.20
CA PHE A 49 1.14 -8.97 3.22
C PHE A 49 0.18 -8.54 4.32
N GLY A 50 0.66 -8.37 5.56
CA GLY A 50 -0.17 -7.91 6.67
C GLY A 50 -0.78 -6.54 6.42
N ALA A 51 -0.01 -5.59 5.88
CA ALA A 51 -0.52 -4.27 5.52
C ALA A 51 -1.59 -4.34 4.41
N LEU A 52 -1.36 -5.16 3.39
CA LEU A 52 -2.31 -5.37 2.31
C LEU A 52 -3.61 -6.03 2.80
N CYS A 53 -3.54 -7.03 3.68
CA CYS A 53 -4.73 -7.63 4.31
C CYS A 53 -5.59 -6.57 5.04
N LEU A 54 -4.95 -5.68 5.81
CA LEU A 54 -5.64 -4.59 6.49
C LEU A 54 -6.25 -3.57 5.52
N ILE A 55 -5.65 -3.36 4.35
CA ILE A 55 -6.13 -2.40 3.36
C ILE A 55 -7.24 -3.00 2.49
N THR A 56 -7.12 -4.24 2.05
CA THR A 56 -8.06 -4.90 1.14
C THR A 56 -9.23 -5.56 1.86
N HIS A 57 -9.02 -6.06 3.08
CA HIS A 57 -9.89 -7.01 3.81
C HIS A 57 -10.08 -8.34 3.07
N ASP A 58 -9.21 -8.65 2.14
CA ASP A 58 -9.23 -9.89 1.38
C ASP A 58 -7.81 -10.46 1.33
N PRO A 59 -7.53 -11.57 2.07
CA PRO A 59 -6.22 -12.20 2.09
C PRO A 59 -5.73 -12.68 0.71
N HIS A 60 -6.65 -13.15 -0.14
CA HIS A 60 -6.30 -13.60 -1.49
C HIS A 60 -5.92 -12.42 -2.38
N GLU A 61 -6.69 -11.33 -2.31
CA GLU A 61 -6.33 -10.11 -3.02
C GLU A 61 -5.01 -9.52 -2.52
N ALA A 62 -4.78 -9.55 -1.20
CA ALA A 62 -3.53 -9.11 -0.58
C ALA A 62 -2.33 -9.93 -1.06
N GLU A 63 -2.47 -11.26 -1.10
CA GLU A 63 -1.43 -12.17 -1.61
C GLU A 63 -1.10 -11.89 -3.06
N ASP A 64 -2.11 -11.84 -3.92
CA ASP A 64 -1.97 -11.54 -5.34
C ASP A 64 -1.27 -10.21 -5.62
N ILE A 65 -1.65 -9.16 -4.86
CA ILE A 65 -1.02 -7.84 -4.99
C ILE A 65 0.43 -7.89 -4.53
N GLY A 66 0.70 -8.56 -3.41
CA GLY A 66 2.04 -8.72 -2.88
C GLY A 66 2.96 -9.45 -3.85
N GLN A 67 2.51 -10.59 -4.39
CA GLN A 67 3.26 -11.36 -5.38
C GLN A 67 3.54 -10.53 -6.64
N GLU A 68 2.52 -9.85 -7.18
CA GLU A 68 2.68 -9.00 -8.38
C GLU A 68 3.65 -7.84 -8.10
N ALA A 69 3.63 -7.26 -6.90
CA ALA A 69 4.55 -6.19 -6.53
C ALA A 69 6.00 -6.69 -6.44
N PHE A 70 6.25 -7.82 -5.79
CA PHE A 70 7.58 -8.41 -5.71
C PHE A 70 8.13 -8.81 -7.07
N VAL A 71 7.31 -9.42 -7.94
CA VAL A 71 7.73 -9.75 -9.31
C VAL A 71 8.18 -8.50 -10.07
N ARG A 72 7.40 -7.42 -10.02
CA ARG A 72 7.75 -6.16 -10.69
C ARG A 72 9.03 -5.52 -10.13
N VAL A 73 9.24 -5.60 -8.82
CA VAL A 73 10.48 -5.13 -8.18
C VAL A 73 11.66 -5.99 -8.61
N PHE A 74 11.50 -7.31 -8.66
CA PHE A 74 12.53 -8.25 -9.10
C PHE A 74 12.95 -8.01 -10.56
N GLU A 75 11.99 -7.83 -11.47
CA GLU A 75 12.23 -7.54 -12.88
C GLU A 75 13.07 -6.26 -13.09
N HIS A 76 13.10 -5.37 -12.12
CA HIS A 76 13.82 -4.09 -12.19
C HIS A 76 14.86 -3.95 -11.08
N TRP A 77 15.29 -5.07 -10.48
CA TRP A 77 16.14 -5.07 -9.29
C TRP A 77 17.44 -4.28 -9.47
N ASP A 78 18.09 -4.37 -10.63
CA ASP A 78 19.31 -3.63 -10.92
C ASP A 78 19.17 -2.10 -10.75
N ARG A 79 17.94 -1.58 -10.93
CA ARG A 79 17.63 -0.16 -10.76
C ARG A 79 17.07 0.15 -9.39
N VAL A 80 16.46 -0.82 -8.74
CA VAL A 80 15.84 -0.65 -7.41
C VAL A 80 16.87 -0.81 -6.30
N ALA A 81 17.78 -1.75 -6.41
CA ALA A 81 18.80 -2.01 -5.40
C ALA A 81 19.62 -0.76 -5.00
N PRO A 82 20.05 0.12 -5.93
CA PRO A 82 20.80 1.33 -5.58
C PRO A 82 19.93 2.50 -5.11
N MET A 83 18.60 2.37 -5.05
CA MET A 83 17.73 3.45 -4.57
C MET A 83 17.95 3.72 -3.07
N VAL A 84 17.73 4.96 -2.66
CA VAL A 84 17.79 5.36 -1.25
C VAL A 84 16.74 4.62 -0.41
N ASP A 85 15.57 4.33 -0.99
CA ASP A 85 14.48 3.60 -0.32
C ASP A 85 13.85 2.52 -1.23
N PRO A 86 14.50 1.35 -1.37
CA PRO A 86 13.94 0.21 -2.10
C PRO A 86 12.64 -0.32 -1.47
N VAL A 87 12.50 -0.21 -0.15
CA VAL A 87 11.31 -0.65 0.58
C VAL A 87 10.13 0.26 0.25
N GLY A 88 10.27 1.56 0.33
CA GLY A 88 9.23 2.51 -0.07
C GLY A 88 8.84 2.36 -1.55
N TYR A 89 9.81 2.01 -2.42
CA TYR A 89 9.50 1.70 -3.82
C TYR A 89 8.63 0.44 -3.94
N LEU A 90 8.90 -0.63 -3.20
CA LEU A 90 8.07 -1.83 -3.14
C LEU A 90 6.62 -1.50 -2.72
N TYR A 91 6.45 -0.73 -1.65
CA TYR A 91 5.12 -0.30 -1.20
C TYR A 91 4.41 0.58 -2.24
N ARG A 92 5.13 1.45 -2.93
CA ARG A 92 4.59 2.25 -4.03
C ARG A 92 4.10 1.37 -5.18
N VAL A 93 4.86 0.35 -5.56
CA VAL A 93 4.46 -0.63 -6.58
C VAL A 93 3.20 -1.38 -6.14
N ALA A 94 3.15 -1.88 -4.91
CA ALA A 94 1.99 -2.57 -4.36
C ALA A 94 0.72 -1.70 -4.38
N MET A 95 0.83 -0.43 -3.95
CA MET A 95 -0.30 0.52 -3.98
C MET A 95 -0.74 0.86 -5.41
N ASN A 96 0.16 0.85 -6.39
CA ASN A 96 -0.19 1.04 -7.79
C ASN A 96 -0.93 -0.17 -8.37
N VAL A 97 -0.50 -1.39 -8.03
CA VAL A 97 -1.22 -2.64 -8.37
C VAL A 97 -2.63 -2.60 -7.80
N LEU A 98 -2.78 -2.31 -6.51
CA LEU A 98 -4.06 -2.18 -5.83
C LEU A 98 -4.98 -1.17 -6.54
N ARG A 99 -4.50 0.04 -6.81
CA ARG A 99 -5.27 1.07 -7.53
C ARG A 99 -5.70 0.63 -8.93
N SER A 100 -4.82 -0.06 -9.63
CA SER A 100 -5.12 -0.58 -10.98
C SER A 100 -6.22 -1.63 -10.93
N ARG A 101 -6.19 -2.55 -9.93
CA ARG A 101 -7.23 -3.56 -9.71
C ARG A 101 -8.57 -2.92 -9.38
N TYR A 102 -8.63 -1.97 -8.45
CA TYR A 102 -9.87 -1.23 -8.13
C TYR A 102 -10.41 -0.45 -9.33
N ARG A 103 -9.57 0.17 -10.12
CA ARG A 103 -10.00 0.87 -11.35
C ARG A 103 -10.63 -0.10 -12.35
N ARG A 104 -9.99 -1.26 -12.58
CA ARG A 104 -10.52 -2.31 -13.47
C ARG A 104 -11.83 -2.89 -12.95
N ALA A 105 -11.91 -3.21 -11.66
CA ALA A 105 -13.14 -3.72 -11.03
C ALA A 105 -14.30 -2.72 -11.14
N ARG A 106 -14.03 -1.42 -10.91
CA ARG A 106 -15.04 -0.37 -11.09
C ARG A 106 -15.51 -0.24 -12.52
N LEU A 107 -14.64 -0.34 -13.50
CA LEU A 107 -15.00 -0.31 -14.92
C LEU A 107 -15.78 -1.57 -15.32
N ALA A 108 -15.43 -2.73 -14.78
CA ALA A 108 -16.15 -3.99 -14.99
C ALA A 108 -17.54 -3.95 -14.32
N SER A 109 -17.65 -3.43 -13.08
CA SER A 109 -18.93 -3.30 -12.38
C SER A 109 -19.88 -2.29 -13.04
N GLN A 110 -19.37 -1.28 -13.73
CA GLN A 110 -20.19 -0.39 -14.55
C GLN A 110 -20.75 -1.09 -15.80
N ARG A 111 -20.13 -2.19 -16.23
CA ARG A 111 -20.60 -3.01 -17.37
C ARG A 111 -21.45 -4.20 -16.95
N LEU A 112 -21.36 -4.63 -15.70
CA LEU A 112 -22.10 -5.76 -15.14
C LEU A 112 -22.66 -5.32 -13.79
N PHE A 113 -23.97 -5.05 -13.75
CA PHE A 113 -24.71 -4.87 -12.50
C PHE A 113 -24.64 -6.17 -11.70
N SER A 114 -23.67 -6.29 -10.80
CA SER A 114 -23.72 -7.28 -9.71
C SER A 114 -22.65 -7.01 -8.65
N GLY A 115 -23.11 -6.73 -7.45
CA GLY A 115 -22.24 -6.56 -6.29
C GLY A 115 -21.59 -7.88 -5.89
N ARG A 116 -20.31 -7.79 -5.55
CA ARG A 116 -19.65 -8.79 -4.72
C ARG A 116 -19.24 -8.10 -3.43
N GLN A 117 -20.04 -8.32 -2.38
CA GLN A 117 -19.54 -8.28 -1.02
C GLN A 117 -18.74 -9.58 -0.81
N SER A 118 -17.50 -9.44 -0.40
CA SER A 118 -16.68 -10.58 0.01
C SER A 118 -17.09 -10.94 1.44
N ASP A 119 -17.84 -12.02 1.59
CA ASP A 119 -18.03 -12.68 2.89
C ASP A 119 -16.82 -13.57 3.13
N ALA A 120 -15.81 -13.07 3.81
CA ALA A 120 -14.75 -13.87 4.36
C ALA A 120 -15.08 -14.16 5.84
N LEU A 121 -15.76 -15.29 6.09
CA LEU A 121 -15.87 -15.90 7.42
C LEU A 121 -14.56 -16.64 7.72
N GLY A 122 -13.75 -16.13 8.63
CA GLY A 122 -12.55 -16.75 9.14
C GLY A 122 -12.28 -16.34 10.58
N GLU A 123 -11.91 -17.29 11.38
CA GLU A 123 -11.71 -17.36 12.83
C GLU A 123 -11.39 -16.06 13.59
N VAL A 124 -12.08 -15.92 14.75
CA VAL A 124 -12.03 -14.77 15.66
C VAL A 124 -10.67 -14.73 16.37
N ASP A 125 -9.78 -13.84 15.93
CA ASP A 125 -8.52 -13.47 16.57
C ASP A 125 -8.50 -11.95 16.77
N GLU A 126 -7.63 -11.41 17.63
CA GLU A 126 -7.47 -9.94 17.85
C GLU A 126 -7.27 -9.16 16.53
N ARG A 127 -6.76 -9.83 15.49
CA ARG A 127 -6.69 -9.31 14.12
C ARG A 127 -8.06 -9.00 13.52
N ASP A 128 -9.10 -9.75 13.88
CA ASP A 128 -10.46 -9.56 13.41
C ASP A 128 -11.08 -8.28 13.97
N GLU A 129 -10.75 -7.90 15.19
CA GLU A 129 -11.26 -6.67 15.80
C GLU A 129 -10.69 -5.44 15.10
N ILE A 130 -9.38 -5.40 14.87
CA ILE A 130 -8.73 -4.33 14.11
C ILE A 130 -9.26 -4.29 12.67
N SER A 131 -9.41 -5.45 12.05
CA SER A 131 -9.94 -5.56 10.68
C SER A 131 -11.36 -5.00 10.60
N ARG A 132 -12.26 -5.38 11.52
CA ARG A 132 -13.62 -4.87 11.61
C ARG A 132 -13.68 -3.35 11.87
N LEU A 133 -12.81 -2.83 12.73
CA LEU A 133 -12.74 -1.39 12.94
C LEU A 133 -12.32 -0.66 11.65
N LEU A 134 -11.36 -1.22 10.91
CA LEU A 134 -10.88 -0.64 9.67
C LEU A 134 -11.90 -0.74 8.52
N GLU A 135 -12.86 -1.66 8.56
CA GLU A 135 -13.96 -1.75 7.58
C GLU A 135 -14.80 -0.48 7.48
N ALA A 136 -14.94 0.24 8.60
CA ALA A 136 -15.65 1.51 8.63
C ALA A 136 -14.96 2.62 7.81
N LEU A 137 -13.69 2.42 7.45
CA LEU A 137 -12.90 3.40 6.72
C LEU A 137 -13.04 3.21 5.20
N ARG A 138 -13.07 4.33 4.50
CA ARG A 138 -12.92 4.29 3.03
C ARG A 138 -11.53 3.75 2.65
N PRO A 139 -11.37 3.05 1.50
CA PRO A 139 -10.09 2.42 1.14
C PRO A 139 -8.88 3.36 1.20
N ARG A 140 -9.02 4.61 0.76
CA ARG A 140 -7.94 5.62 0.82
C ARG A 140 -7.60 6.06 2.24
N GLN A 141 -8.59 6.15 3.13
CA GLN A 141 -8.37 6.50 4.55
C GLN A 141 -7.63 5.36 5.24
N ARG A 142 -8.02 4.13 4.98
CA ARG A 142 -7.43 2.92 5.50
C ARG A 142 -5.99 2.76 5.06
N ALA A 143 -5.70 2.90 3.76
CA ALA A 143 -4.34 2.86 3.24
C ALA A 143 -3.45 3.95 3.87
N ALA A 144 -3.95 5.20 3.97
CA ALA A 144 -3.21 6.28 4.61
C ALA A 144 -2.93 5.98 6.10
N LEU A 145 -3.91 5.44 6.83
CA LEU A 145 -3.76 5.11 8.24
C LEU A 145 -2.77 3.95 8.44
N VAL A 146 -2.86 2.88 7.66
CA VAL A 146 -1.95 1.72 7.73
C VAL A 146 -0.51 2.16 7.45
N LEU A 147 -0.28 2.95 6.40
CA LEU A 147 1.05 3.44 6.07
C LEU A 147 1.64 4.32 7.19
N THR A 148 0.85 5.22 7.76
CA THR A 148 1.38 6.19 8.74
C THR A 148 1.39 5.69 10.18
N THR A 149 0.59 4.68 10.54
CA THR A 149 0.45 4.25 11.94
C THR A 149 1.04 2.87 12.17
N LEU A 150 0.96 1.97 11.21
CA LEU A 150 1.49 0.60 11.33
C LEU A 150 2.88 0.48 10.71
N LEU A 151 3.13 1.20 9.64
CA LEU A 151 4.37 1.12 8.89
C LEU A 151 5.31 2.31 9.16
N ASP A 152 4.88 3.24 10.02
CA ASP A 152 5.65 4.39 10.50
C ASP A 152 6.17 5.34 9.40
N TYR A 153 5.51 5.37 8.24
CA TYR A 153 5.82 6.36 7.22
C TYR A 153 5.32 7.75 7.65
N SER A 154 6.12 8.77 7.41
CA SER A 154 5.65 10.16 7.51
C SER A 154 4.52 10.42 6.53
N SER A 155 3.76 11.49 6.73
CA SER A 155 2.67 11.84 5.81
C SER A 155 3.17 12.13 4.39
N ASP A 156 4.40 12.62 4.25
CA ASP A 156 4.96 12.96 2.96
C ASP A 156 5.44 11.70 2.23
N GLU A 157 6.16 10.78 2.91
CA GLU A 157 6.52 9.47 2.38
C GLU A 157 5.28 8.63 2.00
N ALA A 158 4.27 8.57 2.88
CA ALA A 158 3.01 7.91 2.57
C ALA A 158 2.29 8.57 1.39
N GLY A 159 2.46 9.88 1.22
CA GLY A 159 1.99 10.64 0.08
C GLY A 159 2.64 10.19 -1.22
N GLU A 160 3.96 10.00 -1.22
CA GLU A 160 4.70 9.46 -2.37
C GLU A 160 4.26 8.04 -2.72
N ILE A 161 4.11 7.18 -1.70
CA ILE A 161 3.62 5.81 -1.89
C ILE A 161 2.20 5.80 -2.48
N LEU A 162 1.31 6.67 -1.99
CA LEU A 162 -0.08 6.76 -2.44
C LEU A 162 -0.26 7.61 -3.71
N GLY A 163 0.77 8.33 -4.16
CA GLY A 163 0.69 9.25 -5.30
C GLY A 163 -0.26 10.43 -5.05
N ILE A 164 -0.24 10.98 -3.83
CA ILE A 164 -1.02 12.15 -3.40
C ILE A 164 -0.15 13.06 -2.52
N PRO A 165 -0.44 14.37 -2.41
CA PRO A 165 0.29 15.24 -1.51
C PRO A 165 0.22 14.77 -0.04
N GLY A 166 1.30 14.92 0.73
CA GLY A 166 1.34 14.59 2.15
C GLY A 166 0.28 15.35 2.98
N SER A 167 -0.07 16.56 2.59
CA SER A 167 -1.20 17.30 3.17
C SER A 167 -2.53 16.55 3.04
N SER A 168 -2.75 15.86 1.90
CA SER A 168 -3.92 15.01 1.69
C SER A 168 -3.88 13.77 2.60
N VAL A 169 -2.69 13.19 2.81
CA VAL A 169 -2.52 12.07 3.75
C VAL A 169 -2.90 12.50 5.17
N ARG A 170 -2.43 13.66 5.64
CA ARG A 170 -2.80 14.24 6.95
C ARG A 170 -4.31 14.39 7.11
N VAL A 171 -5.00 14.85 6.09
CA VAL A 171 -6.48 14.95 6.11
C VAL A 171 -7.14 13.57 6.17
N LEU A 172 -6.65 12.61 5.38
CA LEU A 172 -7.19 11.24 5.36
C LEU A 172 -7.01 10.55 6.71
N THR A 173 -5.83 10.65 7.33
CA THR A 173 -5.54 10.05 8.63
C THR A 173 -6.34 10.71 9.76
N THR A 174 -6.51 12.02 9.74
CA THR A 174 -7.35 12.73 10.70
C THR A 174 -8.80 12.26 10.62
N ARG A 175 -9.36 12.17 9.42
CA ARG A 175 -10.73 11.66 9.21
C ARG A 175 -10.86 10.19 9.58
N ALA A 176 -9.86 9.37 9.26
CA ALA A 176 -9.85 7.96 9.65
C ALA A 176 -9.91 7.81 11.18
N ARG A 177 -9.05 8.53 11.90
CA ARG A 177 -9.02 8.50 13.38
C ARG A 177 -10.32 9.01 13.99
N ALA A 178 -10.98 10.00 13.41
CA ALA A 178 -12.29 10.46 13.87
C ALA A 178 -13.33 9.35 13.73
N THR A 179 -13.44 8.75 12.53
CA THR A 179 -14.38 7.64 12.27
C THR A 179 -14.16 6.46 13.22
N LEU A 180 -12.90 6.08 13.49
CA LEU A 180 -12.60 4.98 14.41
C LEU A 180 -13.00 5.31 15.85
N ARG A 181 -12.77 6.54 16.27
CA ARG A 181 -13.14 7.00 17.62
C ARG A 181 -14.65 6.94 17.84
N ASP A 182 -15.42 7.40 16.85
CA ASP A 182 -16.88 7.35 16.90
C ASP A 182 -17.37 5.90 17.00
N ARG A 183 -16.77 4.99 16.23
CA ARG A 183 -17.09 3.55 16.26
C ARG A 183 -16.79 2.88 17.60
N VAL A 184 -15.65 3.18 18.21
CA VAL A 184 -15.29 2.64 19.54
C VAL A 184 -16.27 3.11 20.60
N GLN A 185 -16.73 4.37 20.53
CA GLN A 185 -17.72 4.91 21.46
C GLN A 185 -19.11 4.29 21.30
N GLU A 186 -19.50 3.90 20.09
CA GLU A 186 -20.77 3.21 19.82
C GLU A 186 -20.79 1.76 20.34
N THR A 187 -19.62 1.16 20.57
CA THR A 187 -19.48 -0.26 20.97
C THR A 187 -19.31 -0.43 22.49
N THR A 188 -19.07 0.67 23.23
CA THR A 188 -18.90 0.68 24.71
C THR A 188 -20.17 1.10 25.42
#